data_2a4778040bdf6a41e358e01f9af8255c
#
_entry.id   2a4778040bdf6a41e358e01f9af8255c
#
_cell.length_a   1.000
_cell.length_b   1.000
_cell.length_c   1.000
_cell.angle_alpha   90.00
_cell.angle_beta   90.00
_cell.angle_gamma   90.00
#
_symmetry.space_group_name_H-M   'P 1'
#
loop_
_entity.id
_entity.type
_entity.pdbx_description
1 polymer ?
#
loop_
_entity_poly.entity_id
_entity_poly.type
_entity_poly.pdbx_seq_one_letter_code
_entity_poly.pdbx_strand_id
1 'polypeptide(L)'
;NEEGPNFKELYGVNIVLSHDPDETRPVIEENTPSLINLLGTVESDIGPGGMAVSDYRGVRAGALLQADQGYLVLDVNDVVSEPGAWRALMRTLRTGRLEIVPPEAGWMRQTVITQPEPIEIRVRVILIGDAKTYYQLDHADPDFRELFKVLADFDSELPRSDEAVRQYASVVAGVSRSEGLSPFHRSAIAALAEHGARIVARNNRLSARFGRIADIAREASFLSDGEVVTETHVLQAVQRTRDRASLPSRKFREMVESQTLMVQTDGDVVGQINGLAVMHSGPLTYGFPARITATIGP
;
A
#
# COMPACT_ATOMS: atom_id res chain seq x y z
N ASN A 1 23.99 -43.93 -34.33
CA ASN A 1 22.76 -43.41 -34.92
C ASN A 1 22.75 -41.89 -34.66
N GLU A 2 23.15 -41.15 -35.67
CA GLU A 2 22.90 -39.71 -35.72
C GLU A 2 21.38 -39.52 -35.93
N GLU A 3 20.66 -39.21 -34.87
CA GLU A 3 19.31 -38.72 -35.00
C GLU A 3 19.39 -37.40 -35.77
N GLY A 4 18.75 -37.35 -36.95
CA GLY A 4 18.70 -36.13 -37.79
C GLY A 4 18.06 -34.99 -37.02
N PRO A 5 18.23 -33.72 -37.45
CA PRO A 5 17.71 -32.57 -36.75
C PRO A 5 16.20 -32.68 -36.51
N ASN A 6 15.78 -32.48 -35.27
CA ASN A 6 14.37 -32.48 -34.91
C ASN A 6 13.69 -31.21 -35.46
N PHE A 7 13.08 -31.32 -36.64
CA PHE A 7 12.44 -30.19 -37.33
C PHE A 7 11.30 -29.55 -36.51
N LYS A 8 10.65 -30.31 -35.60
CA LYS A 8 9.63 -29.73 -34.68
C LYS A 8 10.25 -28.80 -33.65
N GLU A 9 11.47 -29.08 -33.19
CA GLU A 9 12.21 -28.19 -32.29
C GLU A 9 12.80 -26.99 -33.04
N LEU A 10 13.24 -27.17 -34.29
CA LEU A 10 13.88 -26.12 -35.08
C LEU A 10 12.90 -25.08 -35.61
N TYR A 11 11.66 -25.49 -35.92
CA TYR A 11 10.62 -24.65 -36.55
C TYR A 11 9.35 -24.54 -35.70
N GLY A 12 9.42 -24.90 -34.42
CA GLY A 12 8.31 -24.74 -33.48
C GLY A 12 7.99 -23.27 -33.22
N VAL A 13 6.78 -22.99 -32.78
CA VAL A 13 6.34 -21.66 -32.40
C VAL A 13 6.16 -21.66 -30.87
N ASN A 14 6.67 -20.63 -30.17
CA ASN A 14 6.39 -20.36 -28.80
C ASN A 14 5.35 -19.24 -28.71
N ILE A 15 4.20 -19.52 -28.11
CA ILE A 15 3.19 -18.50 -27.82
C ILE A 15 3.51 -17.92 -26.44
N VAL A 16 4.14 -16.75 -26.42
CA VAL A 16 4.54 -16.07 -25.19
C VAL A 16 3.36 -15.48 -24.44
N LEU A 17 2.36 -15.00 -25.19
CA LEU A 17 1.15 -14.40 -24.65
C LEU A 17 -0.03 -14.66 -25.61
N SER A 18 -1.19 -14.96 -25.04
CA SER A 18 -2.46 -15.02 -25.78
C SER A 18 -3.53 -14.34 -24.93
N HIS A 19 -4.21 -13.36 -25.52
CA HIS A 19 -5.39 -12.73 -24.92
C HIS A 19 -6.66 -13.41 -25.47
N ASP A 20 -7.67 -13.52 -24.60
CA ASP A 20 -8.99 -13.95 -25.05
C ASP A 20 -9.58 -12.86 -25.97
N PRO A 21 -10.04 -13.21 -27.18
CA PRO A 21 -10.67 -12.25 -28.09
C PRO A 21 -11.91 -11.54 -27.51
N ASP A 22 -12.58 -12.17 -26.54
CA ASP A 22 -13.77 -11.65 -25.87
C ASP A 22 -13.45 -10.78 -24.65
N GLU A 23 -12.21 -10.77 -24.17
CA GLU A 23 -11.75 -9.84 -23.13
C GLU A 23 -11.53 -8.45 -23.68
N THR A 24 -12.22 -7.47 -23.12
CA THR A 24 -12.23 -6.10 -23.61
C THR A 24 -10.89 -5.39 -23.48
N ARG A 25 -10.14 -5.60 -22.42
CA ARG A 25 -8.76 -5.10 -22.20
C ARG A 25 -8.18 -5.75 -20.93
N PRO A 26 -6.94 -6.21 -20.96
CA PRO A 26 -6.32 -6.79 -19.77
C PRO A 26 -6.15 -5.74 -18.67
N VAL A 27 -6.45 -6.12 -17.43
CA VAL A 27 -6.13 -5.37 -16.21
C VAL A 27 -5.29 -6.28 -15.35
N ILE A 28 -4.01 -5.99 -15.30
CA ILE A 28 -3.02 -6.79 -14.56
C ILE A 28 -2.63 -6.04 -13.30
N GLU A 29 -2.74 -6.70 -12.16
CA GLU A 29 -2.23 -6.22 -10.89
C GLU A 29 -0.98 -7.03 -10.53
N GLU A 30 0.17 -6.35 -10.42
CA GLU A 30 1.44 -7.00 -10.08
C GLU A 30 1.87 -6.57 -8.67
N ASN A 31 1.81 -7.52 -7.74
CA ASN A 31 2.08 -7.29 -6.32
C ASN A 31 3.55 -7.49 -5.94
N THR A 32 4.38 -8.04 -6.84
CA THR A 32 5.80 -8.26 -6.61
C THR A 32 6.59 -7.76 -7.83
N PRO A 33 6.66 -6.46 -8.06
CA PRO A 33 7.15 -5.87 -9.31
C PRO A 33 8.68 -5.94 -9.44
N SER A 34 9.23 -7.15 -9.32
CA SER A 34 10.64 -7.39 -9.61
C SER A 34 10.94 -7.12 -11.08
N LEU A 35 12.22 -6.93 -11.41
CA LEU A 35 12.64 -6.69 -12.78
C LEU A 35 12.16 -7.82 -13.72
N ILE A 36 12.24 -9.07 -13.27
CA ILE A 36 11.80 -10.26 -14.00
C ILE A 36 10.28 -10.28 -14.14
N ASN A 37 9.55 -10.00 -13.07
CA ASN A 37 8.09 -10.00 -13.11
C ASN A 37 7.53 -8.87 -13.99
N LEU A 38 8.20 -7.72 -14.05
CA LEU A 38 7.78 -6.61 -14.88
C LEU A 38 8.11 -6.82 -16.37
N LEU A 39 9.38 -7.17 -16.66
CA LEU A 39 9.87 -7.24 -18.04
C LEU A 39 9.68 -8.62 -18.68
N GLY A 40 9.56 -9.66 -17.86
CA GLY A 40 9.67 -11.04 -18.31
C GLY A 40 11.10 -11.56 -18.26
N THR A 41 11.26 -12.81 -18.63
CA THR A 41 12.55 -13.49 -18.57
C THR A 41 12.72 -14.47 -19.72
N VAL A 42 13.94 -14.94 -19.92
CA VAL A 42 14.26 -16.07 -20.79
C VAL A 42 14.80 -17.19 -19.92
N GLU A 43 13.98 -18.21 -19.69
CA GLU A 43 14.39 -19.40 -18.95
C GLU A 43 15.47 -20.15 -19.70
N SER A 44 16.41 -20.77 -19.00
CA SER A 44 17.49 -21.56 -19.55
C SER A 44 17.39 -22.99 -19.06
N ASP A 45 17.52 -23.94 -19.96
CA ASP A 45 17.63 -25.36 -19.63
C ASP A 45 19.11 -25.74 -19.41
N ILE A 46 19.35 -26.78 -18.62
CA ILE A 46 20.69 -27.33 -18.44
C ILE A 46 20.97 -28.28 -19.62
N GLY A 47 21.79 -27.81 -20.54
CA GLY A 47 22.22 -28.59 -21.68
C GLY A 47 23.30 -29.63 -21.37
N PRO A 48 23.71 -30.43 -22.36
CA PRO A 48 24.79 -31.38 -22.24
C PRO A 48 26.10 -30.70 -21.79
N GLY A 49 26.71 -31.24 -20.72
CA GLY A 49 27.93 -30.64 -20.13
C GLY A 49 27.68 -29.62 -19.00
N GLY A 50 26.43 -29.44 -18.54
CA GLY A 50 26.10 -28.58 -17.42
C GLY A 50 26.07 -27.08 -17.74
N MET A 51 26.09 -26.71 -19.02
CA MET A 51 25.96 -25.32 -19.46
C MET A 51 24.48 -24.94 -19.58
N ALA A 52 24.13 -23.75 -19.12
CA ALA A 52 22.80 -23.21 -19.32
C ALA A 52 22.65 -22.79 -20.79
N VAL A 53 21.62 -23.30 -21.46
CA VAL A 53 21.28 -22.96 -22.83
C VAL A 53 19.87 -22.39 -22.83
N SER A 54 19.75 -21.15 -23.32
CA SER A 54 18.43 -20.54 -23.53
C SER A 54 18.05 -20.58 -25.00
N ASP A 55 16.78 -20.85 -25.27
CA ASP A 55 16.22 -20.76 -26.60
C ASP A 55 14.92 -19.91 -26.59
N TYR A 56 14.33 -19.72 -27.76
CA TYR A 56 13.09 -18.92 -27.89
C TYR A 56 11.89 -19.50 -27.12
N ARG A 57 11.92 -20.78 -26.75
CA ARG A 57 10.85 -21.45 -25.96
C ARG A 57 10.89 -21.08 -24.50
N GLY A 58 12.04 -20.63 -23.99
CA GLY A 58 12.22 -20.14 -22.64
C GLY A 58 11.67 -18.74 -22.39
N VAL A 59 11.22 -18.01 -23.42
CA VAL A 59 10.69 -16.65 -23.26
C VAL A 59 9.38 -16.67 -22.50
N ARG A 60 9.31 -15.88 -21.40
CA ARG A 60 8.14 -15.71 -20.53
C ARG A 60 7.72 -14.24 -20.48
N ALA A 61 6.42 -14.01 -20.63
CA ALA A 61 5.86 -12.67 -20.54
C ALA A 61 5.91 -12.14 -19.11
N GLY A 62 6.42 -10.92 -18.93
CA GLY A 62 6.24 -10.15 -17.69
C GLY A 62 4.94 -9.36 -17.70
N ALA A 63 4.63 -8.72 -16.55
CA ALA A 63 3.39 -7.98 -16.34
C ALA A 63 3.17 -6.85 -17.35
N LEU A 64 4.23 -6.19 -17.82
CA LEU A 64 4.15 -5.15 -18.85
C LEU A 64 3.64 -5.70 -20.18
N LEU A 65 4.09 -6.89 -20.60
CA LEU A 65 3.60 -7.52 -21.82
C LEU A 65 2.19 -8.08 -21.63
N GLN A 66 1.91 -8.69 -20.46
CA GLN A 66 0.56 -9.19 -20.15
C GLN A 66 -0.49 -8.08 -20.15
N ALA A 67 -0.10 -6.86 -19.77
CA ALA A 67 -0.96 -5.68 -19.73
C ALA A 67 -0.98 -4.91 -21.09
N ASP A 68 -0.41 -5.45 -22.16
CA ASP A 68 -0.40 -4.73 -23.43
C ASP A 68 -1.81 -4.38 -23.90
N GLN A 69 -1.97 -3.14 -24.39
CA GLN A 69 -3.24 -2.50 -24.78
C GLN A 69 -4.26 -2.32 -23.64
N GLY A 70 -3.87 -2.66 -22.39
CA GLY A 70 -4.70 -2.58 -21.19
C GLY A 70 -4.10 -1.71 -20.09
N TYR A 71 -4.22 -2.21 -18.86
CA TYR A 71 -3.82 -1.52 -17.64
C TYR A 71 -2.92 -2.40 -16.77
N LEU A 72 -1.84 -1.80 -16.27
CA LEU A 72 -0.98 -2.39 -15.25
C LEU A 72 -1.13 -1.59 -13.96
N VAL A 73 -1.53 -2.25 -12.88
CA VAL A 73 -1.69 -1.65 -11.55
C VAL A 73 -0.51 -2.07 -10.67
N LEU A 74 0.15 -1.10 -10.05
CA LEU A 74 1.36 -1.29 -9.25
C LEU A 74 1.30 -0.47 -7.96
N ASP A 75 1.79 -1.01 -6.83
CA ASP A 75 2.17 -0.18 -5.69
C ASP A 75 3.49 0.53 -5.99
N VAL A 76 3.49 1.85 -5.85
CA VAL A 76 4.67 2.67 -6.17
C VAL A 76 5.85 2.39 -5.24
N ASN A 77 5.58 2.10 -3.95
CA ASN A 77 6.65 1.83 -2.99
C ASN A 77 7.35 0.51 -3.31
N ASP A 78 6.60 -0.50 -3.75
CA ASP A 78 7.17 -1.78 -4.14
C ASP A 78 8.05 -1.64 -5.39
N VAL A 79 7.57 -0.94 -6.41
CA VAL A 79 8.37 -0.68 -7.63
C VAL A 79 9.64 0.12 -7.34
N VAL A 80 9.55 1.16 -6.50
CA VAL A 80 10.69 2.02 -6.17
C VAL A 80 11.72 1.29 -5.29
N SER A 81 11.24 0.40 -4.42
CA SER A 81 12.11 -0.38 -3.53
C SER A 81 12.85 -1.50 -4.25
N GLU A 82 12.31 -1.96 -5.37
CA GLU A 82 12.91 -3.07 -6.12
C GLU A 82 14.06 -2.57 -7.01
N PRO A 83 15.27 -3.14 -6.89
CA PRO A 83 16.43 -2.68 -7.63
C PRO A 83 16.24 -2.72 -9.15
N GLY A 84 16.32 -1.56 -9.80
CA GLY A 84 16.22 -1.43 -11.25
C GLY A 84 14.80 -1.42 -11.82
N ALA A 85 13.77 -1.84 -11.07
CA ALA A 85 12.40 -1.93 -11.54
C ALA A 85 11.83 -0.57 -11.96
N TRP A 86 11.96 0.46 -11.12
CA TRP A 86 11.53 1.82 -11.46
C TRP A 86 12.14 2.32 -12.75
N ARG A 87 13.46 2.19 -12.87
CA ARG A 87 14.19 2.66 -14.07
C ARG A 87 13.77 1.90 -15.33
N ALA A 88 13.55 0.61 -15.22
CA ALA A 88 13.09 -0.22 -16.34
C ALA A 88 11.67 0.15 -16.76
N LEU A 89 10.76 0.36 -15.80
CA LEU A 89 9.40 0.82 -16.04
C LEU A 89 9.39 2.16 -16.78
N MET A 90 10.10 3.17 -16.25
CA MET A 90 10.17 4.50 -16.86
C MET A 90 10.77 4.47 -18.28
N ARG A 91 11.82 3.67 -18.49
CA ARG A 91 12.40 3.48 -19.81
C ARG A 91 11.41 2.86 -20.79
N THR A 92 10.73 1.80 -20.39
CA THR A 92 9.73 1.11 -21.22
C THR A 92 8.56 2.01 -21.58
N LEU A 93 8.03 2.77 -20.62
CA LEU A 93 6.93 3.72 -20.87
C LEU A 93 7.36 4.86 -21.81
N ARG A 94 8.58 5.37 -21.67
CA ARG A 94 9.10 6.45 -22.52
C ARG A 94 9.35 5.99 -23.94
N THR A 95 9.89 4.78 -24.11
CA THR A 95 10.26 4.26 -25.46
C THR A 95 9.10 3.54 -26.16
N GLY A 96 8.09 3.08 -25.43
CA GLY A 96 7.05 2.20 -25.93
C GLY A 96 7.58 0.82 -26.34
N ARG A 97 8.77 0.44 -25.88
CA ARG A 97 9.45 -0.81 -26.22
C ARG A 97 9.86 -1.58 -24.97
N LEU A 98 9.43 -2.81 -24.90
CA LEU A 98 9.78 -3.75 -23.85
C LEU A 98 11.01 -4.56 -24.28
N GLU A 99 12.05 -4.55 -23.47
CA GLU A 99 13.21 -5.41 -23.57
C GLU A 99 13.13 -6.48 -22.49
N ILE A 100 12.97 -7.75 -22.91
CA ILE A 100 13.01 -8.88 -21.97
C ILE A 100 14.46 -9.09 -21.56
N VAL A 101 14.73 -9.02 -20.25
CA VAL A 101 16.08 -9.14 -19.71
C VAL A 101 16.33 -10.61 -19.34
N PRO A 102 17.40 -11.22 -19.83
CA PRO A 102 17.82 -12.53 -19.35
C PRO A 102 18.13 -12.45 -17.84
N PRO A 103 17.86 -13.51 -17.07
CA PRO A 103 18.27 -13.54 -15.68
C PRO A 103 19.78 -13.27 -15.59
N GLU A 104 20.20 -12.37 -14.69
CA GLU A 104 21.62 -12.10 -14.48
C GLU A 104 22.31 -13.40 -14.13
N ALA A 105 23.12 -13.91 -15.05
CA ALA A 105 23.94 -15.11 -14.83
C ALA A 105 25.03 -14.75 -13.81
N GLY A 106 24.70 -14.80 -12.53
CA GLY A 106 25.67 -14.67 -11.46
C GLY A 106 26.76 -15.71 -11.66
N TRP A 107 28.02 -15.28 -11.72
CA TRP A 107 29.27 -16.11 -11.69
C TRP A 107 29.50 -17.11 -12.84
N MET A 108 28.50 -17.49 -13.66
CA MET A 108 28.68 -18.40 -14.79
C MET A 108 28.84 -17.61 -16.09
N ARG A 109 30.05 -17.27 -16.44
CA ARG A 109 30.46 -16.48 -17.60
C ARG A 109 30.34 -17.15 -18.99
N GLN A 110 29.68 -18.26 -19.11
CA GLN A 110 29.56 -18.99 -20.41
C GLN A 110 28.12 -19.46 -20.63
N THR A 111 27.24 -18.52 -20.92
CA THR A 111 25.88 -18.84 -21.35
C THR A 111 25.63 -18.16 -22.68
N VAL A 112 25.25 -18.92 -23.69
CA VAL A 112 24.67 -18.34 -24.92
C VAL A 112 23.26 -17.96 -24.58
N ILE A 113 23.04 -16.67 -24.27
CA ILE A 113 21.74 -16.15 -23.91
C ILE A 113 21.08 -15.63 -25.17
N THR A 114 19.97 -16.23 -25.55
CA THR A 114 19.09 -15.69 -26.62
C THR A 114 18.42 -14.44 -26.09
N GLN A 115 18.68 -13.30 -26.69
CA GLN A 115 18.00 -12.04 -26.38
C GLN A 115 16.92 -11.79 -27.44
N PRO A 116 15.63 -11.78 -27.04
CA PRO A 116 14.55 -11.43 -27.95
C PRO A 116 14.68 -9.98 -28.46
N GLU A 117 14.19 -9.70 -29.65
CA GLU A 117 14.06 -8.33 -30.12
C GLU A 117 13.07 -7.56 -29.24
N PRO A 118 13.28 -6.23 -29.06
CA PRO A 118 12.36 -5.40 -28.30
C PRO A 118 10.94 -5.45 -28.85
N ILE A 119 9.96 -5.66 -27.99
CA ILE A 119 8.54 -5.75 -28.33
C ILE A 119 7.88 -4.39 -28.18
N GLU A 120 7.16 -3.90 -29.18
CA GLU A 120 6.36 -2.69 -29.05
C GLU A 120 5.13 -2.96 -28.19
N ILE A 121 4.93 -2.16 -27.13
CA ILE A 121 3.80 -2.27 -26.22
C ILE A 121 3.09 -0.93 -26.01
N ARG A 122 1.80 -1.01 -25.67
CA ARG A 122 0.96 0.15 -25.34
C ARG A 122 0.20 -0.11 -24.04
N VAL A 123 0.84 0.12 -22.94
CA VAL A 123 0.28 -0.10 -21.60
C VAL A 123 -0.05 1.22 -20.91
N ARG A 124 -1.14 1.25 -20.13
CA ARG A 124 -1.45 2.31 -19.19
C ARG A 124 -1.12 1.84 -17.78
N VAL A 125 -0.20 2.53 -17.15
CA VAL A 125 0.20 2.19 -15.79
C VAL A 125 -0.56 3.05 -14.78
N ILE A 126 -1.11 2.40 -13.77
CA ILE A 126 -1.76 3.03 -12.62
C ILE A 126 -0.87 2.75 -11.41
N LEU A 127 -0.28 3.82 -10.86
CA LEU A 127 0.51 3.75 -9.64
C LEU A 127 -0.38 4.07 -8.43
N ILE A 128 -0.40 3.18 -7.46
CA ILE A 128 -1.06 3.38 -6.17
C ILE A 128 0.00 3.72 -5.13
N GLY A 129 -0.22 4.77 -4.33
CA GLY A 129 0.73 5.18 -3.31
C GLY A 129 0.23 6.32 -2.45
N ASP A 130 1.09 6.85 -1.60
CA ASP A 130 0.79 7.98 -0.75
C ASP A 130 1.30 9.32 -1.33
N ALA A 131 0.76 10.42 -0.80
CA ALA A 131 1.12 11.76 -1.23
C ALA A 131 2.63 12.06 -1.04
N LYS A 132 3.26 11.51 -0.01
CA LYS A 132 4.70 11.73 0.27
C LYS A 132 5.54 11.13 -0.85
N THR A 133 5.27 9.89 -1.23
CA THR A 133 5.98 9.19 -2.31
C THR A 133 5.74 9.88 -3.65
N TYR A 134 4.49 10.33 -3.91
CA TYR A 134 4.19 11.11 -5.11
C TYR A 134 5.08 12.36 -5.22
N TYR A 135 5.12 13.20 -4.18
CA TYR A 135 5.93 14.44 -4.21
C TYR A 135 7.44 14.16 -4.23
N GLN A 136 7.90 13.06 -3.64
CA GLN A 136 9.30 12.65 -3.75
C GLN A 136 9.68 12.29 -5.19
N LEU A 137 8.85 11.50 -5.88
CA LEU A 137 9.08 11.14 -7.28
C LEU A 137 8.98 12.35 -8.21
N ASP A 138 7.97 13.18 -8.00
CA ASP A 138 7.76 14.40 -8.76
C ASP A 138 8.94 15.37 -8.69
N HIS A 139 9.67 15.36 -7.58
CA HIS A 139 10.87 16.19 -7.39
C HIS A 139 12.15 15.49 -7.87
N ALA A 140 12.24 14.18 -7.72
CA ALA A 140 13.46 13.41 -7.98
C ALA A 140 13.61 12.95 -9.44
N ASP A 141 12.49 12.74 -10.14
CA ASP A 141 12.47 12.21 -11.50
C ASP A 141 11.75 13.17 -12.47
N PRO A 142 12.48 13.86 -13.34
CA PRO A 142 11.89 14.80 -14.30
C PRO A 142 10.91 14.16 -15.29
N ASP A 143 11.11 12.88 -15.65
CA ASP A 143 10.27 12.15 -16.58
C ASP A 143 8.93 11.73 -15.95
N PHE A 144 8.84 11.73 -14.60
CA PHE A 144 7.65 11.30 -13.88
C PHE A 144 6.39 12.07 -14.29
N ARG A 145 6.46 13.40 -14.30
CA ARG A 145 5.33 14.27 -14.71
C ARG A 145 4.93 14.11 -16.17
N GLU A 146 5.89 13.79 -17.02
CA GLU A 146 5.61 13.62 -18.45
C GLU A 146 4.88 12.33 -18.74
N LEU A 147 5.14 11.28 -17.97
CA LEU A 147 4.54 9.96 -18.14
C LEU A 147 3.27 9.79 -17.32
N PHE A 148 3.24 10.29 -16.07
CA PHE A 148 2.09 10.21 -15.15
C PHE A 148 1.36 11.55 -15.05
N LYS A 149 0.56 11.87 -16.06
CA LYS A 149 -0.11 13.17 -16.22
C LYS A 149 -1.38 13.34 -15.39
N VAL A 150 -1.96 12.25 -14.90
CA VAL A 150 -3.22 12.25 -14.17
C VAL A 150 -2.97 11.88 -12.73
N LEU A 151 -3.22 12.82 -11.82
CA LEU A 151 -3.27 12.58 -10.39
C LEU A 151 -4.72 12.38 -9.98
N ALA A 152 -5.05 11.22 -9.42
CA ALA A 152 -6.31 10.97 -8.74
C ALA A 152 -6.06 11.04 -7.23
N ASP A 153 -6.28 12.21 -6.64
CA ASP A 153 -6.03 12.44 -5.23
C ASP A 153 -7.24 12.05 -4.38
N PHE A 154 -7.00 11.39 -3.25
CA PHE A 154 -8.03 10.96 -2.32
C PHE A 154 -7.85 11.69 -0.99
N ASP A 155 -8.87 12.48 -0.61
CA ASP A 155 -8.87 13.14 0.70
C ASP A 155 -9.02 12.10 1.82
N SER A 156 -8.34 12.35 2.93
CA SER A 156 -8.47 11.56 4.16
C SER A 156 -9.70 11.92 4.98
N GLU A 157 -10.46 12.93 4.56
CA GLU A 157 -11.63 13.47 5.25
C GLU A 157 -12.81 13.63 4.29
N LEU A 158 -14.02 13.44 4.81
CA LEU A 158 -15.28 13.68 4.11
C LEU A 158 -16.10 14.76 4.83
N PRO A 159 -16.89 15.59 4.13
CA PRO A 159 -17.89 16.42 4.77
C PRO A 159 -18.90 15.56 5.54
N ARG A 160 -19.24 15.95 6.76
CA ARG A 160 -20.28 15.25 7.54
C ARG A 160 -21.65 15.56 6.94
N SER A 161 -22.22 14.62 6.22
CA SER A 161 -23.51 14.69 5.57
C SER A 161 -24.24 13.35 5.68
N ASP A 162 -25.54 13.35 5.42
CA ASP A 162 -26.32 12.09 5.37
C ASP A 162 -25.77 11.14 4.30
N GLU A 163 -25.24 11.67 3.22
CA GLU A 163 -24.59 10.88 2.17
C GLU A 163 -23.33 10.19 2.67
N ALA A 164 -22.47 10.91 3.39
CA ALA A 164 -21.26 10.34 3.97
C ALA A 164 -21.59 9.24 5.02
N VAL A 165 -22.66 9.42 5.80
CA VAL A 165 -23.13 8.37 6.73
C VAL A 165 -23.65 7.15 5.98
N ARG A 166 -24.36 7.33 4.85
CA ARG A 166 -24.75 6.21 3.97
C ARG A 166 -23.53 5.50 3.38
N GLN A 167 -22.48 6.22 3.00
CA GLN A 167 -21.23 5.62 2.54
C GLN A 167 -20.57 4.78 3.65
N TYR A 168 -20.56 5.25 4.89
CA TYR A 168 -20.10 4.45 6.04
C TYR A 168 -20.90 3.14 6.16
N ALA A 169 -22.23 3.22 6.07
CA ALA A 169 -23.08 2.03 6.12
C ALA A 169 -22.76 1.07 4.96
N SER A 170 -22.53 1.59 3.75
CA SER A 170 -22.16 0.77 2.58
C SER A 170 -20.82 0.07 2.74
N VAL A 171 -19.82 0.76 3.27
CA VAL A 171 -18.50 0.18 3.54
C VAL A 171 -18.61 -0.92 4.59
N VAL A 172 -19.30 -0.65 5.71
CA VAL A 172 -19.49 -1.66 6.77
C VAL A 172 -20.26 -2.86 6.25
N ALA A 173 -21.32 -2.64 5.45
CA ALA A 173 -22.06 -3.74 4.82
C ALA A 173 -21.22 -4.54 3.81
N GLY A 174 -20.30 -3.88 3.09
CA GLY A 174 -19.33 -4.54 2.21
C GLY A 174 -18.40 -5.46 3.00
N VAL A 175 -17.74 -4.93 4.02
CA VAL A 175 -16.84 -5.67 4.91
C VAL A 175 -17.59 -6.83 5.61
N SER A 176 -18.79 -6.55 6.13
CA SER A 176 -19.61 -7.57 6.79
C SER A 176 -19.93 -8.75 5.87
N ARG A 177 -20.24 -8.49 4.60
CA ARG A 177 -20.53 -9.57 3.62
C ARG A 177 -19.29 -10.33 3.20
N SER A 178 -18.17 -9.63 2.96
CA SER A 178 -16.94 -10.28 2.49
C SER A 178 -16.26 -11.12 3.57
N GLU A 179 -16.42 -10.75 4.83
CA GLU A 179 -15.75 -11.39 5.98
C GLU A 179 -16.70 -12.18 6.89
N GLY A 180 -18.00 -12.24 6.58
CA GLY A 180 -18.97 -12.97 7.37
C GLY A 180 -19.21 -12.41 8.77
N LEU A 181 -19.13 -11.07 8.93
CA LEU A 181 -19.37 -10.43 10.23
C LEU A 181 -20.85 -10.44 10.61
N SER A 182 -21.12 -10.30 11.91
CA SER A 182 -22.47 -10.12 12.45
C SER A 182 -23.20 -8.91 11.84
N PRO A 183 -24.54 -8.96 11.72
CA PRO A 183 -25.32 -7.82 11.20
C PRO A 183 -25.19 -6.59 12.09
N PHE A 184 -25.15 -5.41 11.47
CA PHE A 184 -25.01 -4.14 12.17
C PHE A 184 -26.36 -3.43 12.31
N HIS A 185 -26.75 -3.10 13.52
CA HIS A 185 -27.88 -2.23 13.78
C HIS A 185 -27.56 -0.76 13.41
N ARG A 186 -28.56 0.02 13.09
CA ARG A 186 -28.39 1.43 12.76
C ARG A 186 -27.63 2.25 13.81
N SER A 187 -27.79 1.90 15.09
CA SER A 187 -27.06 2.57 16.19
C SER A 187 -25.56 2.31 16.15
N ALA A 188 -25.13 1.12 15.70
CA ALA A 188 -23.72 0.81 15.50
C ALA A 188 -23.12 1.64 14.35
N ILE A 189 -23.86 1.81 13.25
CA ILE A 189 -23.40 2.67 12.13
C ILE A 189 -23.27 4.12 12.59
N ALA A 190 -24.23 4.62 13.37
CA ALA A 190 -24.16 5.96 13.94
C ALA A 190 -22.93 6.13 14.87
N ALA A 191 -22.64 5.15 15.72
CA ALA A 191 -21.48 5.15 16.60
C ALA A 191 -20.16 5.09 15.81
N LEU A 192 -20.08 4.31 14.72
CA LEU A 192 -18.93 4.29 13.82
C LEU A 192 -18.72 5.63 13.11
N ALA A 193 -19.78 6.28 12.65
CA ALA A 193 -19.70 7.61 12.06
C ALA A 193 -19.24 8.67 13.10
N GLU A 194 -19.74 8.60 14.33
CA GLU A 194 -19.29 9.47 15.42
C GLU A 194 -17.82 9.21 15.77
N HIS A 195 -17.38 7.97 15.78
CA HIS A 195 -15.97 7.62 15.96
C HIS A 195 -15.12 8.19 14.82
N GLY A 196 -15.60 8.10 13.57
CA GLY A 196 -14.94 8.70 12.40
C GLY A 196 -14.80 10.22 12.50
N ALA A 197 -15.80 10.91 13.06
CA ALA A 197 -15.73 12.36 13.33
C ALA A 197 -14.66 12.67 14.41
N ARG A 198 -14.59 11.86 15.46
CA ARG A 198 -13.59 12.05 16.54
C ARG A 198 -12.15 11.79 16.08
N ILE A 199 -11.93 10.89 15.13
CA ILE A 199 -10.60 10.64 14.54
C ILE A 199 -10.08 11.90 13.85
N VAL A 200 -10.93 12.60 13.12
CA VAL A 200 -10.55 13.81 12.38
C VAL A 200 -10.32 15.01 13.31
N ALA A 201 -11.05 15.07 14.43
CA ALA A 201 -11.02 16.17 15.40
C ALA A 201 -11.28 17.55 14.77
N ARG A 202 -12.02 17.61 13.66
CA ARG A 202 -12.44 18.83 12.96
C ARG A 202 -13.95 18.91 12.90
N ASN A 203 -14.44 20.14 13.04
CA ASN A 203 -15.88 20.39 12.97
C ASN A 203 -16.43 19.99 11.60
N ASN A 204 -17.55 19.28 11.63
CA ASN A 204 -18.32 18.89 10.45
C ASN A 204 -17.56 18.04 9.42
N ARG A 205 -16.59 17.21 9.89
CA ARG A 205 -15.84 16.26 9.07
C ARG A 205 -15.93 14.84 9.60
N LEU A 206 -15.81 13.87 8.70
CA LEU A 206 -15.70 12.44 8.98
C LEU A 206 -14.40 11.91 8.36
N SER A 207 -13.84 10.87 8.94
CA SER A 207 -12.65 10.22 8.40
C SER A 207 -12.98 9.42 7.14
N ALA A 208 -12.21 9.60 6.07
CA ALA A 208 -12.24 8.75 4.89
C ALA A 208 -11.30 7.53 5.02
N ARG A 209 -10.63 7.37 6.16
CA ARG A 209 -9.77 6.21 6.43
C ARG A 209 -10.61 5.00 6.81
N PHE A 210 -11.32 4.46 5.82
CA PHE A 210 -12.28 3.37 6.02
C PHE A 210 -11.67 2.10 6.61
N GLY A 211 -10.38 1.81 6.38
CA GLY A 211 -9.69 0.70 7.02
C GLY A 211 -9.78 0.75 8.55
N ARG A 212 -9.60 1.93 9.16
CA ARG A 212 -9.74 2.10 10.62
C ARG A 212 -11.17 1.90 11.11
N ILE A 213 -12.14 2.30 10.31
CA ILE A 213 -13.56 2.08 10.64
C ILE A 213 -13.90 0.58 10.54
N ALA A 214 -13.38 -0.08 9.51
CA ALA A 214 -13.53 -1.53 9.34
C ALA A 214 -12.90 -2.33 10.50
N ASP A 215 -11.73 -1.91 11.00
CA ASP A 215 -11.09 -2.56 12.16
C ASP A 215 -11.96 -2.47 13.41
N ILE A 216 -12.56 -1.32 13.69
CA ILE A 216 -13.52 -1.19 14.80
C ILE A 216 -14.78 -2.02 14.55
N ALA A 217 -15.26 -2.09 13.30
CA ALA A 217 -16.41 -2.91 12.96
C ALA A 217 -16.14 -4.41 13.18
N ARG A 218 -14.97 -4.91 12.77
CA ARG A 218 -14.52 -6.29 13.02
C ARG A 218 -14.50 -6.62 14.52
N GLU A 219 -13.88 -5.74 15.32
CA GLU A 219 -13.82 -5.94 16.76
C GLU A 219 -15.19 -5.85 17.42
N ALA A 220 -16.05 -4.93 16.99
CA ALA A 220 -17.42 -4.83 17.49
C ALA A 220 -18.25 -6.06 17.14
N SER A 221 -18.06 -6.65 15.96
CA SER A 221 -18.67 -7.92 15.56
C SER A 221 -18.19 -9.09 16.43
N PHE A 222 -16.89 -9.15 16.71
CA PHE A 222 -16.35 -10.14 17.64
C PHE A 222 -16.96 -10.01 19.05
N LEU A 223 -17.17 -8.79 19.52
CA LEU A 223 -17.75 -8.50 20.84
C LEU A 223 -19.26 -8.78 20.92
N SER A 224 -19.95 -8.84 19.79
CA SER A 224 -21.39 -9.17 19.76
C SER A 224 -21.68 -10.65 19.92
N ASP A 225 -20.66 -11.50 19.88
CA ASP A 225 -20.76 -12.96 20.06
C ASP A 225 -21.83 -13.62 19.16
N GLY A 226 -21.88 -13.18 17.90
CA GLY A 226 -22.84 -13.68 16.90
C GLY A 226 -24.19 -12.96 16.90
N GLU A 227 -24.45 -12.05 17.84
CA GLU A 227 -25.65 -11.24 17.86
C GLU A 227 -25.53 -10.01 16.95
N VAL A 228 -26.60 -9.23 16.85
CA VAL A 228 -26.62 -7.97 16.10
C VAL A 228 -25.70 -6.95 16.78
N VAL A 229 -24.76 -6.39 16.03
CA VAL A 229 -23.84 -5.38 16.52
C VAL A 229 -24.60 -4.07 16.82
N THR A 230 -24.46 -3.57 18.04
CA THR A 230 -25.10 -2.35 18.53
C THR A 230 -24.06 -1.27 18.85
N GLU A 231 -24.51 -0.07 19.18
CA GLU A 231 -23.66 1.03 19.66
C GLU A 231 -22.73 0.60 20.81
N THR A 232 -23.25 -0.20 21.75
CA THR A 232 -22.48 -0.65 22.93
C THR A 232 -21.23 -1.43 22.49
N HIS A 233 -21.37 -2.34 21.52
CA HIS A 233 -20.24 -3.15 21.01
C HIS A 233 -19.20 -2.26 20.32
N VAL A 234 -19.65 -1.25 19.56
CA VAL A 234 -18.74 -0.28 18.91
C VAL A 234 -17.98 0.53 19.94
N LEU A 235 -18.67 1.06 20.97
CA LEU A 235 -18.01 1.83 22.03
C LEU A 235 -17.00 0.98 22.81
N GLN A 236 -17.33 -0.28 23.09
CA GLN A 236 -16.40 -1.23 23.73
C GLN A 236 -15.18 -1.51 22.84
N ALA A 237 -15.36 -1.71 21.53
CA ALA A 237 -14.27 -1.91 20.58
C ALA A 237 -13.33 -0.70 20.54
N VAL A 238 -13.90 0.52 20.48
CA VAL A 238 -13.12 1.77 20.54
C VAL A 238 -12.33 1.87 21.85
N GLN A 239 -12.95 1.55 22.98
CA GLN A 239 -12.30 1.60 24.30
C GLN A 239 -11.16 0.57 24.37
N ARG A 240 -11.38 -0.68 23.96
CA ARG A 240 -10.34 -1.72 23.92
C ARG A 240 -9.15 -1.31 23.03
N THR A 241 -9.42 -0.72 21.87
CA THR A 241 -8.36 -0.21 21.00
C THR A 241 -7.51 0.86 21.69
N ARG A 242 -8.16 1.78 22.44
CA ARG A 242 -7.45 2.80 23.24
C ARG A 242 -6.64 2.18 24.37
N ASP A 243 -7.22 1.20 25.08
CA ASP A 243 -6.55 0.55 26.21
C ASP A 243 -5.29 -0.20 25.77
N ARG A 244 -5.35 -0.93 24.64
CA ARG A 244 -4.19 -1.60 24.05
C ARG A 244 -3.06 -0.63 23.70
N ALA A 245 -3.40 0.55 23.21
CA ALA A 245 -2.42 1.55 22.81
C ALA A 245 -2.00 2.49 23.97
N SER A 246 -2.54 2.33 25.20
CA SER A 246 -2.40 3.29 26.29
C SER A 246 -1.07 3.23 27.04
N LEU A 247 -0.19 2.26 26.76
CA LEU A 247 1.08 2.10 27.49
C LEU A 247 1.92 3.39 27.54
N PRO A 248 2.14 4.15 26.46
CA PRO A 248 2.91 5.38 26.53
C PRO A 248 2.30 6.42 27.47
N SER A 249 0.96 6.62 27.42
CA SER A 249 0.27 7.58 28.28
C SER A 249 0.24 7.14 29.73
N ARG A 250 0.18 5.82 30.01
CA ARG A 250 0.30 5.29 31.38
C ARG A 250 1.68 5.53 31.96
N LYS A 251 2.74 5.19 31.20
CA LYS A 251 4.12 5.44 31.62
C LYS A 251 4.38 6.91 31.87
N PHE A 252 3.83 7.77 31.04
CA PHE A 252 3.95 9.21 31.24
C PHE A 252 3.27 9.64 32.57
N ARG A 253 2.09 9.12 32.87
CA ARG A 253 1.40 9.37 34.13
C ARG A 253 2.22 8.90 35.33
N GLU A 254 2.80 7.70 35.27
CA GLU A 254 3.71 7.17 36.28
C GLU A 254 4.91 8.12 36.53
N MET A 255 5.47 8.71 35.45
CA MET A 255 6.57 9.68 35.61
C MET A 255 6.13 10.98 36.28
N VAL A 256 4.89 11.42 36.09
CA VAL A 256 4.33 12.57 36.83
C VAL A 256 4.05 12.19 38.27
N GLU A 257 3.43 11.04 38.53
CA GLU A 257 3.11 10.56 39.90
C GLU A 257 4.37 10.28 40.73
N SER A 258 5.43 9.77 40.09
CA SER A 258 6.74 9.55 40.75
C SER A 258 7.58 10.81 40.85
N GLN A 259 7.08 11.97 40.45
CA GLN A 259 7.80 13.24 40.41
C GLN A 259 9.08 13.25 39.54
N THR A 260 9.24 12.25 38.68
CA THR A 260 10.30 12.25 37.64
C THR A 260 10.10 13.40 36.66
N LEU A 261 8.82 13.69 36.34
CA LEU A 261 8.41 14.90 35.63
C LEU A 261 7.73 15.81 36.65
N MET A 262 8.37 16.94 36.93
CA MET A 262 7.86 17.91 37.86
C MET A 262 6.74 18.73 37.24
N VAL A 263 5.54 18.63 37.78
CA VAL A 263 4.41 19.49 37.47
C VAL A 263 3.94 20.09 38.79
N GLN A 264 3.87 21.40 38.89
CA GLN A 264 3.37 22.10 40.08
C GLN A 264 1.94 22.55 39.81
N THR A 265 1.01 22.10 40.64
CA THR A 265 -0.44 22.39 40.51
C THR A 265 -0.90 23.53 41.38
N ASP A 266 -0.12 23.92 42.38
CA ASP A 266 -0.46 24.93 43.33
C ASP A 266 0.64 25.99 43.47
N GLY A 267 0.21 27.25 43.74
CA GLY A 267 1.12 28.39 43.99
C GLY A 267 1.68 29.00 42.68
N ASP A 268 2.36 30.14 42.86
CA ASP A 268 3.00 30.89 41.82
C ASP A 268 4.52 30.88 42.00
N VAL A 269 5.25 30.57 40.93
CA VAL A 269 6.73 30.60 40.91
C VAL A 269 7.18 31.46 39.76
N VAL A 270 7.97 32.51 40.09
CA VAL A 270 8.52 33.41 39.07
C VAL A 270 9.45 32.64 38.13
N GLY A 271 9.25 32.82 36.82
CA GLY A 271 10.02 32.13 35.81
C GLY A 271 9.59 30.69 35.51
N GLN A 272 8.43 30.24 36.03
CA GLN A 272 7.89 28.92 35.75
C GLN A 272 6.42 28.98 35.27
N ILE A 273 6.08 28.12 34.33
CA ILE A 273 4.72 27.94 33.84
C ILE A 273 4.50 26.47 33.49
N ASN A 274 3.29 25.97 33.76
CA ASN A 274 2.87 24.68 33.25
C ASN A 274 2.37 24.85 31.82
N GLY A 275 2.99 24.12 30.87
CA GLY A 275 2.54 23.97 29.50
C GLY A 275 1.73 22.69 29.33
N LEU A 276 0.93 22.62 28.30
CA LEU A 276 0.29 21.39 27.82
C LEU A 276 0.91 21.01 26.49
N ALA A 277 1.53 19.84 26.42
CA ALA A 277 2.04 19.27 25.17
C ALA A 277 1.10 18.18 24.66
N VAL A 278 0.97 18.04 23.35
CA VAL A 278 0.16 17.00 22.71
C VAL A 278 1.10 16.06 21.94
N MET A 279 0.97 14.78 22.19
CA MET A 279 1.75 13.75 21.54
C MET A 279 0.83 12.82 20.74
N HIS A 280 1.28 12.47 19.55
CA HIS A 280 0.66 11.44 18.69
C HIS A 280 1.51 10.17 18.77
N SER A 281 0.91 9.06 19.19
CA SER A 281 1.58 7.76 19.25
C SER A 281 0.66 6.69 18.66
N GLY A 282 0.92 6.30 17.42
CA GLY A 282 0.08 5.36 16.70
C GLY A 282 -1.38 5.85 16.58
N PRO A 283 -2.37 5.08 17.08
CA PRO A 283 -3.77 5.46 17.02
C PRO A 283 -4.17 6.49 18.10
N LEU A 284 -3.30 6.76 19.07
CA LEU A 284 -3.59 7.63 20.21
C LEU A 284 -3.03 9.04 20.01
N THR A 285 -3.87 9.99 20.40
CA THR A 285 -3.48 11.37 20.67
C THR A 285 -3.76 11.65 22.13
N TYR A 286 -2.76 12.06 22.90
CA TYR A 286 -2.92 12.40 24.30
C TYR A 286 -2.15 13.65 24.67
N GLY A 287 -2.71 14.43 25.59
CA GLY A 287 -2.06 15.60 26.18
C GLY A 287 -1.36 15.24 27.48
N PHE A 288 -0.25 15.90 27.73
CA PHE A 288 0.45 15.80 29.00
C PHE A 288 0.97 17.16 29.46
N PRO A 289 1.00 17.38 30.79
CA PRO A 289 1.56 18.59 31.34
C PRO A 289 3.10 18.56 31.27
N ALA A 290 3.68 19.71 31.01
CA ALA A 290 5.13 19.92 31.04
C ALA A 290 5.44 21.25 31.77
N ARG A 291 6.43 21.27 32.65
CA ARG A 291 6.89 22.50 33.23
C ARG A 291 7.90 23.19 32.36
N ILE A 292 7.65 24.45 32.06
CA ILE A 292 8.56 25.33 31.34
C ILE A 292 9.22 26.27 32.36
N THR A 293 10.55 26.31 32.40
CA THR A 293 11.31 27.16 33.30
C THR A 293 12.18 28.12 32.51
N ALA A 294 12.08 29.42 32.80
CA ALA A 294 12.95 30.46 32.24
C ALA A 294 13.96 30.88 33.32
N THR A 295 15.24 30.82 33.00
CA THR A 295 16.33 31.28 33.89
C THR A 295 17.13 32.36 33.16
N ILE A 296 17.54 33.37 33.91
CA ILE A 296 18.47 34.43 33.45
C ILE A 296 19.86 33.97 33.84
N GLY A 297 20.73 33.77 32.84
CA GLY A 297 22.14 33.53 33.10
C GLY A 297 22.91 34.81 33.44
N PRO A 298 24.10 34.70 34.05
CA PRO A 298 24.98 35.84 34.33
C PRO A 298 25.55 36.45 33.06
#